data_ed6833e26ac183816bafd0600c838d9f
#
_entry.id   ed6833e26ac183816bafd0600c838d9f
#
_cell.length_a   1.000
_cell.length_b   1.000
_cell.length_c   1.000
_cell.angle_alpha   90.00
_cell.angle_beta   90.00
_cell.angle_gamma   90.00
#
_symmetry.space_group_name_H-M   'P 1'
#
loop_
_entity.id
_entity.type
_entity.pdbx_description
1 polymer ?
#
loop_
_entity_poly.entity_id
_entity_poly.type
_entity_poly.pdbx_seq_one_letter_code
_entity_poly.pdbx_strand_id
1 'polypeptide(L)'
;MGTNINQVLKELCQDLGYKKKGYLFYKQLTSEVSSTVGFNISSGQTITHRSVAPQIGVRYETVEKLLAEIADEDWCKVFSSTISSHIGYLMPENKWIEWDFDKSCENVIPFVENLSAAIQKYAVTYYEEFASLDKIISFLEGLKFGSAKYDLFIRLPIMYYLTGDKSKGMGFINNIRMNYPEDYLFTEKYISNFEKL
;
A
#
# COMPACT_ATOMS: atom_id res chain seq x y z
N MET A 1 -15.47 -30.26 -4.19
CA MET A 1 -15.18 -29.10 -3.30
C MET A 1 -14.53 -28.02 -4.18
N GLY A 2 -15.07 -26.79 -4.18
CA GLY A 2 -14.48 -25.73 -5.01
C GLY A 2 -13.14 -25.24 -4.43
N THR A 3 -12.23 -24.81 -5.28
CA THR A 3 -10.91 -24.29 -4.86
C THR A 3 -11.08 -22.96 -4.12
N ASN A 4 -10.40 -22.81 -2.99
CA ASN A 4 -10.46 -21.60 -2.18
C ASN A 4 -9.44 -20.58 -2.71
N ILE A 5 -9.92 -19.47 -3.27
CA ILE A 5 -9.09 -18.39 -3.82
C ILE A 5 -8.04 -17.85 -2.81
N ASN A 6 -8.42 -17.71 -1.54
CA ASN A 6 -7.48 -17.23 -0.52
C ASN A 6 -6.31 -18.20 -0.30
N GLN A 7 -6.55 -19.51 -0.42
CA GLN A 7 -5.49 -20.52 -0.34
C GLN A 7 -4.58 -20.45 -1.57
N VAL A 8 -5.15 -20.33 -2.77
CA VAL A 8 -4.40 -20.18 -4.02
C VAL A 8 -3.49 -18.94 -3.99
N LEU A 9 -4.02 -17.79 -3.58
CA LEU A 9 -3.23 -16.55 -3.47
C LEU A 9 -2.15 -16.64 -2.39
N LYS A 10 -2.42 -17.36 -1.30
CA LYS A 10 -1.42 -17.61 -0.24
C LYS A 10 -0.26 -18.45 -0.77
N GLU A 11 -0.55 -19.55 -1.46
CA GLU A 11 0.46 -20.43 -2.05
C GLU A 11 1.28 -19.67 -3.11
N LEU A 12 0.63 -18.96 -4.04
CA LEU A 12 1.29 -18.10 -5.03
C LEU A 12 2.27 -17.12 -4.36
N CYS A 13 1.84 -16.41 -3.31
CA CYS A 13 2.72 -15.47 -2.63
C CYS A 13 3.87 -16.16 -1.89
N GLN A 14 3.65 -17.34 -1.32
CA GLN A 14 4.70 -18.14 -0.67
C GLN A 14 5.74 -18.61 -1.68
N ASP A 15 5.34 -19.04 -2.86
CA ASP A 15 6.24 -19.45 -3.95
C ASP A 15 7.07 -18.25 -4.47
N LEU A 16 6.53 -17.05 -4.42
CA LEU A 16 7.25 -15.79 -4.70
C LEU A 16 8.13 -15.32 -3.54
N GLY A 17 8.18 -16.06 -2.43
CA GLY A 17 9.00 -15.76 -1.25
C GLY A 17 8.41 -14.74 -0.28
N TYR A 18 7.09 -14.48 -0.36
CA TYR A 18 6.39 -13.60 0.57
C TYR A 18 5.87 -14.37 1.78
N LYS A 19 5.82 -13.69 2.93
CA LYS A 19 5.19 -14.15 4.18
C LYS A 19 3.89 -13.38 4.41
N LYS A 20 2.89 -14.03 5.01
CA LYS A 20 1.61 -13.38 5.34
C LYS A 20 1.66 -12.68 6.69
N LYS A 21 1.16 -11.44 6.74
CA LYS A 21 0.90 -10.70 7.98
C LYS A 21 -0.38 -9.87 7.84
N GLY A 22 -1.39 -10.17 8.65
CA GLY A 22 -2.72 -9.60 8.49
C GLY A 22 -3.35 -9.96 7.14
N TYR A 23 -3.77 -8.96 6.39
CA TYR A 23 -4.36 -9.10 5.06
C TYR A 23 -3.32 -8.94 3.92
N LEU A 24 -2.07 -8.57 4.23
CA LEU A 24 -0.98 -8.40 3.28
C LEU A 24 0.00 -9.58 3.30
N PHE A 25 0.69 -9.72 2.20
CA PHE A 25 1.90 -10.51 2.06
C PHE A 25 3.09 -9.57 1.98
N TYR A 26 4.22 -9.91 2.59
CA TYR A 26 5.40 -9.08 2.62
C TYR A 26 6.68 -9.88 2.40
N LYS A 27 7.67 -9.24 1.82
CA LYS A 27 9.03 -9.75 1.65
C LYS A 27 10.01 -8.66 2.05
N GLN A 28 10.91 -8.98 2.98
CA GLN A 28 11.92 -8.04 3.45
C GLN A 28 12.89 -7.70 2.30
N LEU A 29 13.10 -6.41 2.05
CA LEU A 29 14.09 -5.90 1.11
C LEU A 29 15.35 -5.43 1.84
N THR A 30 15.18 -4.69 2.95
CA THR A 30 16.23 -4.26 3.87
C THR A 30 15.74 -4.41 5.31
N SER A 31 16.54 -4.05 6.32
CA SER A 31 16.11 -4.00 7.73
C SER A 31 14.89 -3.10 7.96
N GLU A 32 14.75 -2.03 7.16
CA GLU A 32 13.71 -1.00 7.32
C GLU A 32 12.61 -1.05 6.27
N VAL A 33 12.82 -1.75 5.14
CA VAL A 33 11.93 -1.71 3.99
C VAL A 33 11.46 -3.10 3.63
N SER A 34 10.16 -3.26 3.45
CA SER A 34 9.52 -4.47 2.93
C SER A 34 8.71 -4.16 1.68
N SER A 35 8.78 -5.02 0.69
CA SER A 35 7.79 -5.08 -0.37
C SER A 35 6.51 -5.74 0.14
N THR A 36 5.37 -5.28 -0.35
CA THR A 36 4.06 -5.82 0.05
C THR A 36 3.21 -6.15 -1.16
N VAL A 37 2.37 -7.17 -1.02
CA VAL A 37 1.34 -7.55 -2.00
C VAL A 37 0.03 -7.73 -1.23
N GLY A 38 -1.02 -7.07 -1.69
CA GLY A 38 -2.38 -7.23 -1.22
C GLY A 38 -3.30 -7.63 -2.37
N PHE A 39 -4.48 -8.14 -2.06
CA PHE A 39 -5.46 -8.51 -3.06
C PHE A 39 -6.84 -7.97 -2.68
N ASN A 40 -7.43 -7.18 -3.57
CA ASN A 40 -8.84 -6.88 -3.53
C ASN A 40 -9.57 -8.01 -4.27
N ILE A 41 -10.48 -8.68 -3.57
CA ILE A 41 -11.26 -9.80 -4.12
C ILE A 41 -12.72 -9.39 -4.14
N SER A 42 -13.29 -9.32 -5.32
CA SER A 42 -14.70 -8.98 -5.52
C SER A 42 -15.49 -10.17 -6.08
N SER A 43 -16.81 -10.09 -5.98
CA SER A 43 -17.69 -11.02 -6.70
C SER A 43 -17.56 -10.76 -8.20
N GLY A 44 -17.19 -11.79 -8.95
CA GLY A 44 -17.17 -11.75 -10.41
C GLY A 44 -18.56 -11.74 -11.03
N GLN A 45 -18.62 -11.87 -12.36
CA GLN A 45 -19.86 -11.82 -13.13
C GLN A 45 -20.87 -12.93 -12.77
N THR A 46 -20.40 -14.03 -12.18
CA THR A 46 -21.24 -15.15 -11.73
C THR A 46 -20.90 -15.54 -10.30
N ILE A 47 -21.77 -16.39 -9.69
CA ILE A 47 -21.56 -16.94 -8.34
C ILE A 47 -20.24 -17.73 -8.21
N THR A 48 -19.78 -18.33 -9.31
CA THR A 48 -18.54 -19.14 -9.33
C THR A 48 -17.29 -18.29 -9.55
N HIS A 49 -17.41 -17.13 -10.20
CA HIS A 49 -16.26 -16.27 -10.51
C HIS A 49 -15.95 -15.30 -9.38
N ARG A 50 -14.66 -14.98 -9.26
CA ARG A 50 -14.12 -13.90 -8.42
C ARG A 50 -13.15 -13.07 -9.24
N SER A 51 -13.22 -11.77 -9.11
CA SER A 51 -12.22 -10.86 -9.68
C SER A 51 -11.18 -10.55 -8.62
N VAL A 52 -9.90 -10.65 -8.99
CA VAL A 52 -8.75 -10.41 -8.12
C VAL A 52 -7.95 -9.24 -8.67
N ALA A 53 -7.82 -8.19 -7.86
CA ALA A 53 -7.07 -6.99 -8.19
C ALA A 53 -5.86 -6.85 -7.25
N PRO A 54 -4.62 -7.15 -7.70
CA PRO A 54 -3.44 -7.02 -6.88
C PRO A 54 -3.06 -5.58 -6.60
N GLN A 55 -2.69 -5.31 -5.36
CA GLN A 55 -2.04 -4.08 -4.93
C GLN A 55 -0.59 -4.37 -4.55
N ILE A 56 0.32 -3.62 -5.14
CA ILE A 56 1.75 -3.67 -4.89
C ILE A 56 2.12 -2.48 -4.01
N GLY A 57 2.92 -2.70 -2.98
CA GLY A 57 3.29 -1.62 -2.07
C GLY A 57 4.68 -1.76 -1.48
N VAL A 58 5.13 -0.67 -0.88
CA VAL A 58 6.35 -0.61 -0.07
C VAL A 58 5.95 -0.19 1.34
N ARG A 59 6.49 -0.86 2.34
CA ARG A 59 6.34 -0.51 3.75
C ARG A 59 7.67 -0.10 4.33
N TYR A 60 7.72 1.10 4.90
CA TYR A 60 8.80 1.56 5.75
C TYR A 60 8.43 1.36 7.22
N GLU A 61 9.16 0.49 7.91
CA GLU A 61 8.80 0.11 9.27
C GLU A 61 8.85 1.29 10.23
N THR A 62 9.85 2.16 10.10
CA THR A 62 9.99 3.36 10.95
C THR A 62 8.86 4.35 10.72
N VAL A 63 8.43 4.58 9.47
CA VAL A 63 7.29 5.47 9.15
C VAL A 63 6.00 4.95 9.79
N GLU A 64 5.71 3.64 9.61
CA GLU A 64 4.48 3.05 10.13
C GLU A 64 4.46 2.95 11.67
N LYS A 65 5.62 2.72 12.31
CA LYS A 65 5.73 2.77 13.77
C LYS A 65 5.46 4.16 14.31
N LEU A 66 6.11 5.19 13.78
CA LEU A 66 5.87 6.57 14.20
C LEU A 66 4.43 7.00 13.93
N LEU A 67 3.85 6.61 12.81
CA LEU A 67 2.43 6.87 12.54
C LEU A 67 1.53 6.27 13.61
N ALA A 68 1.76 5.02 14.00
CA ALA A 68 0.97 4.35 15.03
C ALA A 68 1.12 5.00 16.41
N GLU A 69 2.31 5.54 16.72
CA GLU A 69 2.59 6.25 17.97
C GLU A 69 1.95 7.66 17.99
N ILE A 70 2.07 8.39 16.88
CA ILE A 70 1.60 9.78 16.80
C ILE A 70 0.09 9.85 16.66
N ALA A 71 -0.49 9.10 15.76
CA ALA A 71 -1.93 9.11 15.52
C ALA A 71 -2.72 8.45 16.65
N ASP A 72 -2.16 7.40 17.26
CA ASP A 72 -2.81 6.58 18.29
C ASP A 72 -4.20 6.07 17.89
N GLU A 73 -4.38 5.83 16.60
CA GLU A 73 -5.60 5.30 16.01
C GLU A 73 -5.44 3.80 15.74
N ASP A 74 -6.49 3.02 15.99
CA ASP A 74 -6.40 1.56 15.84
C ASP A 74 -6.05 1.10 14.43
N TRP A 75 -6.53 1.81 13.40
CA TRP A 75 -6.20 1.50 12.01
C TRP A 75 -4.72 1.72 11.69
N CYS A 76 -4.04 2.66 12.34
CA CYS A 76 -2.60 2.90 12.18
C CYS A 76 -1.75 1.74 12.72
N LYS A 77 -2.30 0.94 13.64
CA LYS A 77 -1.63 -0.24 14.20
C LYS A 77 -1.72 -1.48 13.31
N VAL A 78 -2.55 -1.42 12.27
CA VAL A 78 -2.69 -2.51 11.31
C VAL A 78 -1.47 -2.56 10.40
N PHE A 79 -1.01 -3.77 10.09
CA PHE A 79 0.08 -3.95 9.13
C PHE A 79 -0.34 -3.50 7.73
N SER A 80 0.16 -2.35 7.29
CA SER A 80 -0.19 -1.68 6.04
C SER A 80 1.05 -1.34 5.22
N SER A 81 0.88 -1.05 3.94
CA SER A 81 1.90 -0.45 3.08
C SER A 81 2.01 1.05 3.39
N THR A 82 3.22 1.59 3.34
CA THR A 82 3.45 3.05 3.42
C THR A 82 2.98 3.74 2.15
N ILE A 83 3.23 3.10 1.01
CA ILE A 83 2.71 3.51 -0.30
C ILE A 83 2.32 2.27 -1.10
N SER A 84 1.24 2.34 -1.85
CA SER A 84 0.80 1.23 -2.71
C SER A 84 0.13 1.74 -3.98
N SER A 85 0.15 0.89 -5.00
CA SER A 85 -0.57 1.11 -6.25
C SER A 85 -1.19 -0.19 -6.74
N HIS A 86 -2.29 -0.09 -7.46
CA HIS A 86 -2.84 -1.21 -8.20
C HIS A 86 -1.89 -1.60 -9.34
N ILE A 87 -1.61 -2.90 -9.49
CA ILE A 87 -0.59 -3.37 -10.45
C ILE A 87 -0.89 -2.95 -11.90
N GLY A 88 -2.16 -2.87 -12.28
CA GLY A 88 -2.56 -2.45 -13.62
C GLY A 88 -2.11 -1.03 -14.01
N TYR A 89 -1.90 -0.14 -13.02
CA TYR A 89 -1.32 1.18 -13.26
C TYR A 89 0.20 1.16 -13.46
N LEU A 90 0.85 0.05 -13.16
CA LEU A 90 2.27 -0.19 -13.40
C LEU A 90 2.51 -0.89 -14.75
N MET A 91 1.44 -1.40 -15.36
CA MET A 91 1.47 -2.07 -16.66
C MET A 91 1.37 -1.04 -17.80
N PRO A 92 1.76 -1.40 -19.04
CA PRO A 92 1.71 -0.50 -20.20
C PRO A 92 0.31 0.07 -20.46
N GLU A 93 -0.74 -0.67 -20.12
CA GLU A 93 -2.14 -0.28 -20.28
C GLU A 93 -2.55 0.86 -19.36
N ASN A 94 -1.81 1.08 -18.26
CA ASN A 94 -2.01 2.11 -17.25
C ASN A 94 -3.48 2.28 -16.82
N LYS A 95 -4.14 1.18 -16.48
CA LYS A 95 -5.55 1.14 -16.10
C LYS A 95 -5.80 0.10 -15.02
N TRP A 96 -7.00 0.13 -14.44
CA TRP A 96 -7.47 -0.93 -13.55
C TRP A 96 -7.60 -2.24 -14.32
N ILE A 97 -6.94 -3.31 -13.83
CA ILE A 97 -6.95 -4.66 -14.40
C ILE A 97 -7.29 -5.65 -13.30
N GLU A 98 -8.17 -6.58 -13.59
CA GLU A 98 -8.54 -7.68 -12.71
C GLU A 98 -8.25 -9.02 -13.36
N TRP A 99 -7.95 -10.01 -12.54
CA TRP A 99 -7.76 -11.40 -12.95
C TRP A 99 -8.97 -12.21 -12.52
N ASP A 100 -9.61 -12.87 -13.46
CA ASP A 100 -10.77 -13.71 -13.18
C ASP A 100 -10.33 -15.08 -12.67
N PHE A 101 -10.90 -15.48 -11.54
CA PHE A 101 -10.72 -16.79 -10.91
C PHE A 101 -12.05 -17.55 -10.92
N ASP A 102 -12.07 -18.74 -11.52
CA ASP A 102 -13.20 -19.64 -11.50
C ASP A 102 -13.07 -20.70 -10.41
N LYS A 103 -14.03 -20.75 -9.51
CA LYS A 103 -14.08 -21.75 -8.43
C LYS A 103 -14.26 -23.20 -8.94
N SER A 104 -14.63 -23.41 -10.19
CA SER A 104 -14.69 -24.73 -10.80
C SER A 104 -13.34 -25.40 -10.95
N CYS A 105 -12.24 -24.66 -10.73
CA CYS A 105 -10.85 -25.09 -10.87
C CYS A 105 -10.35 -25.22 -12.30
N GLU A 106 -11.12 -24.91 -13.32
CA GLU A 106 -10.70 -25.08 -14.71
C GLU A 106 -9.60 -24.12 -15.13
N ASN A 107 -9.49 -22.94 -14.48
CA ASN A 107 -8.52 -21.91 -14.82
C ASN A 107 -7.46 -21.63 -13.72
N VAL A 108 -7.34 -22.48 -12.70
CA VAL A 108 -6.42 -22.21 -11.57
C VAL A 108 -4.97 -22.07 -12.02
N ILE A 109 -4.47 -22.97 -12.87
CA ILE A 109 -3.09 -22.92 -13.34
C ILE A 109 -2.83 -21.67 -14.18
N PRO A 110 -3.58 -21.38 -15.26
CA PRO A 110 -3.41 -20.14 -16.03
C PRO A 110 -3.57 -18.88 -15.19
N PHE A 111 -4.48 -18.85 -14.21
CA PHE A 111 -4.67 -17.73 -13.29
C PHE A 111 -3.38 -17.49 -12.47
N VAL A 112 -2.84 -18.53 -11.83
CA VAL A 112 -1.63 -18.44 -11.00
C VAL A 112 -0.42 -18.00 -11.83
N GLU A 113 -0.21 -18.59 -13.00
CA GLU A 113 0.90 -18.26 -13.90
C GLU A 113 0.85 -16.80 -14.36
N ASN A 114 -0.31 -16.35 -14.86
CA ASN A 114 -0.48 -14.98 -15.33
C ASN A 114 -0.33 -13.94 -14.21
N LEU A 115 -0.93 -14.20 -13.06
CA LEU A 115 -0.86 -13.30 -11.90
C LEU A 115 0.57 -13.24 -11.33
N SER A 116 1.24 -14.39 -11.19
CA SER A 116 2.63 -14.49 -10.75
C SER A 116 3.57 -13.74 -11.69
N ALA A 117 3.43 -13.95 -13.01
CA ALA A 117 4.24 -13.26 -14.02
C ALA A 117 4.05 -11.73 -13.96
N ALA A 118 2.81 -11.26 -13.77
CA ALA A 118 2.53 -9.85 -13.63
C ALA A 118 3.19 -9.26 -12.37
N ILE A 119 3.06 -9.92 -11.21
CA ILE A 119 3.70 -9.49 -9.96
C ILE A 119 5.22 -9.45 -10.12
N GLN A 120 5.83 -10.51 -10.64
CA GLN A 120 7.28 -10.56 -10.83
C GLN A 120 7.80 -9.47 -11.78
N LYS A 121 7.08 -9.20 -12.86
CA LYS A 121 7.51 -8.26 -13.90
C LYS A 121 7.37 -6.80 -13.47
N TYR A 122 6.23 -6.44 -12.89
CA TYR A 122 5.87 -5.03 -12.67
C TYR A 122 6.12 -4.55 -11.25
N ALA A 123 6.13 -5.45 -10.26
CA ALA A 123 6.36 -5.05 -8.87
C ALA A 123 7.82 -4.64 -8.59
N VAL A 124 8.80 -5.24 -9.28
CA VAL A 124 10.23 -4.96 -9.06
C VAL A 124 10.53 -3.49 -9.32
N THR A 125 10.11 -2.95 -10.47
CA THR A 125 10.31 -1.54 -10.81
C THR A 125 9.68 -0.60 -9.77
N TYR A 126 8.48 -0.93 -9.28
CA TYR A 126 7.83 -0.16 -8.23
C TYR A 126 8.62 -0.18 -6.91
N TYR A 127 9.17 -1.34 -6.54
CA TYR A 127 9.98 -1.45 -5.32
C TYR A 127 11.28 -0.67 -5.42
N GLU A 128 11.95 -0.70 -6.57
CA GLU A 128 13.16 0.08 -6.84
C GLU A 128 12.88 1.58 -6.84
N GLU A 129 11.76 2.01 -7.42
CA GLU A 129 11.34 3.40 -7.43
C GLU A 129 11.06 3.93 -6.03
N PHE A 130 10.33 3.17 -5.20
CA PHE A 130 9.93 3.60 -3.87
C PHE A 130 10.76 3.00 -2.73
N ALA A 131 11.97 2.50 -3.01
CA ALA A 131 12.92 2.07 -1.99
C ALA A 131 13.60 3.24 -1.24
N SER A 132 13.34 4.50 -1.61
CA SER A 132 13.86 5.72 -0.96
C SER A 132 12.72 6.59 -0.46
N LEU A 133 12.84 7.09 0.78
CA LEU A 133 11.86 8.04 1.33
C LEU A 133 11.78 9.32 0.51
N ASP A 134 12.92 9.82 0.00
CA ASP A 134 12.93 11.04 -0.82
C ASP A 134 12.11 10.90 -2.10
N LYS A 135 12.12 9.72 -2.72
CA LYS A 135 11.28 9.45 -3.89
C LYS A 135 9.81 9.40 -3.53
N ILE A 136 9.44 8.81 -2.39
CA ILE A 136 8.06 8.83 -1.91
C ILE A 136 7.61 10.25 -1.60
N ILE A 137 8.45 11.04 -0.90
CA ILE A 137 8.18 12.45 -0.60
C ILE A 137 7.92 13.22 -1.90
N SER A 138 8.85 13.14 -2.86
CA SER A 138 8.72 13.82 -4.16
C SER A 138 7.46 13.43 -4.92
N PHE A 139 7.09 12.15 -4.88
CA PHE A 139 5.86 11.67 -5.48
C PHE A 139 4.63 12.26 -4.80
N LEU A 140 4.58 12.27 -3.46
CA LEU A 140 3.45 12.81 -2.70
C LEU A 140 3.33 14.32 -2.87
N GLU A 141 4.44 15.07 -2.93
CA GLU A 141 4.45 16.51 -3.21
C GLU A 141 3.89 16.85 -4.61
N GLY A 142 4.06 15.96 -5.57
CA GLY A 142 3.48 16.08 -6.91
C GLY A 142 1.98 15.81 -6.99
N LEU A 143 1.38 15.24 -5.94
CA LEU A 143 -0.06 14.97 -5.90
C LEU A 143 -0.83 16.21 -5.41
N LYS A 144 -2.04 16.39 -5.95
CA LYS A 144 -2.97 17.38 -5.39
C LYS A 144 -3.61 16.79 -4.13
N PHE A 145 -3.64 17.57 -3.05
CA PHE A 145 -4.40 17.23 -1.85
C PHE A 145 -5.89 17.09 -2.22
N GLY A 146 -6.57 16.10 -1.61
CA GLY A 146 -7.95 15.75 -1.99
C GLY A 146 -8.09 14.75 -3.13
N SER A 147 -6.96 14.25 -3.67
CA SER A 147 -6.97 13.11 -4.59
C SER A 147 -7.34 11.80 -3.90
N ALA A 148 -7.63 10.74 -4.66
CA ALA A 148 -7.95 9.40 -4.14
C ALA A 148 -6.85 8.75 -3.26
N LYS A 149 -5.71 9.42 -3.08
CA LYS A 149 -4.58 8.97 -2.25
C LYS A 149 -4.45 9.74 -0.93
N TYR A 150 -5.55 10.28 -0.45
CA TYR A 150 -5.64 11.07 0.77
C TYR A 150 -4.94 10.45 1.98
N ASP A 151 -5.15 9.15 2.21
CA ASP A 151 -4.55 8.43 3.35
C ASP A 151 -3.01 8.42 3.35
N LEU A 152 -2.38 8.70 2.21
CA LEU A 152 -0.92 8.76 2.12
C LEU A 152 -0.37 10.04 2.75
N PHE A 153 -1.13 11.14 2.70
CA PHE A 153 -0.67 12.44 3.19
C PHE A 153 -0.45 12.48 4.71
N ILE A 154 -1.12 11.61 5.48
CA ILE A 154 -0.89 11.51 6.93
C ILE A 154 0.55 11.07 7.26
N ARG A 155 1.23 10.40 6.34
CA ARG A 155 2.60 9.92 6.48
C ARG A 155 3.65 10.95 6.10
N LEU A 156 3.27 11.94 5.29
CA LEU A 156 4.21 12.92 4.73
C LEU A 156 4.96 13.75 5.80
N PRO A 157 4.31 14.27 6.86
CA PRO A 157 5.03 14.96 7.94
C PRO A 157 6.07 14.07 8.64
N ILE A 158 5.74 12.77 8.83
CA ILE A 158 6.65 11.80 9.44
C ILE A 158 7.88 11.58 8.55
N MET A 159 7.68 11.48 7.23
CA MET A 159 8.77 11.32 6.29
C MET A 159 9.68 12.54 6.28
N TYR A 160 9.15 13.77 6.33
CA TYR A 160 9.95 14.98 6.49
C TYR A 160 10.76 14.97 7.78
N TYR A 161 10.14 14.57 8.90
CA TYR A 161 10.86 14.43 10.16
C TYR A 161 12.03 13.45 10.07
N LEU A 162 11.79 12.28 9.49
CA LEU A 162 12.80 11.23 9.30
C LEU A 162 13.95 11.65 8.37
N THR A 163 13.68 12.57 7.43
CA THR A 163 14.71 13.14 6.54
C THR A 163 15.33 14.43 7.11
N GLY A 164 15.03 14.78 8.37
CA GLY A 164 15.64 15.90 9.09
C GLY A 164 14.93 17.24 8.95
N ASP A 165 13.79 17.32 8.28
CA ASP A 165 13.03 18.56 8.08
C ASP A 165 11.67 18.55 8.80
N LYS A 166 11.71 18.49 10.14
CA LYS A 166 10.52 18.58 11.00
C LYS A 166 9.70 19.85 10.73
N SER A 167 10.41 20.98 10.43
CA SER A 167 9.77 22.27 10.17
C SER A 167 8.84 22.20 8.94
N LYS A 168 9.30 21.55 7.87
CA LYS A 168 8.49 21.30 6.67
C LYS A 168 7.28 20.43 6.98
N GLY A 169 7.44 19.42 7.83
CA GLY A 169 6.33 18.59 8.31
C GLY A 169 5.25 19.40 9.03
N MET A 170 5.63 20.25 9.97
CA MET A 170 4.70 21.17 10.65
C MET A 170 4.06 22.17 9.69
N GLY A 171 4.84 22.73 8.75
CA GLY A 171 4.33 23.61 7.70
C GLY A 171 3.26 22.95 6.85
N PHE A 172 3.47 21.69 6.48
CA PHE A 172 2.49 20.89 5.73
C PHE A 172 1.20 20.68 6.53
N ILE A 173 1.28 20.25 7.80
CA ILE A 173 0.12 20.08 8.69
C ILE A 173 -0.70 21.38 8.77
N ASN A 174 -0.03 22.50 9.03
CA ASN A 174 -0.69 23.81 9.17
C ASN A 174 -1.36 24.25 7.87
N ASN A 175 -0.70 24.03 6.72
CA ASN A 175 -1.27 24.34 5.41
C ASN A 175 -2.55 23.53 5.13
N ILE A 176 -2.57 22.25 5.45
CA ILE A 176 -3.77 21.42 5.29
C ILE A 176 -4.90 21.93 6.18
N ARG A 177 -4.64 22.20 7.46
CA ARG A 177 -5.66 22.73 8.39
C ARG A 177 -6.24 24.08 7.97
N MET A 178 -5.40 24.95 7.42
CA MET A 178 -5.85 26.28 6.96
C MET A 178 -6.70 26.21 5.69
N ASN A 179 -6.30 25.38 4.74
CA ASN A 179 -6.95 25.32 3.43
C ASN A 179 -8.09 24.30 3.35
N TYR A 180 -8.14 23.35 4.28
CA TYR A 180 -9.12 22.27 4.34
C TYR A 180 -9.62 22.06 5.78
N PRO A 181 -10.30 23.06 6.37
CA PRO A 181 -10.70 23.03 7.79
C PRO A 181 -11.72 21.93 8.11
N GLU A 182 -12.47 21.47 7.12
CA GLU A 182 -13.42 20.34 7.24
C GLU A 182 -12.70 18.97 7.29
N ASP A 183 -11.39 18.98 7.15
CA ASP A 183 -10.61 17.78 6.97
C ASP A 183 -9.97 17.33 8.30
N TYR A 184 -10.28 16.11 8.72
CA TYR A 184 -9.82 15.52 9.98
C TYR A 184 -8.55 14.68 9.85
N LEU A 185 -7.76 14.86 8.76
CA LEU A 185 -6.56 14.07 8.54
C LEU A 185 -5.55 14.21 9.69
N PHE A 186 -5.38 15.44 10.21
CA PHE A 186 -4.50 15.71 11.32
C PHE A 186 -5.30 16.12 12.56
N THR A 187 -5.54 15.15 13.45
CA THR A 187 -6.19 15.41 14.74
C THR A 187 -5.30 16.24 15.66
N GLU A 188 -5.88 16.92 16.64
CA GLU A 188 -5.11 17.65 17.67
C GLU A 188 -4.12 16.73 18.39
N LYS A 189 -4.48 15.47 18.60
CA LYS A 189 -3.62 14.46 19.20
C LYS A 189 -2.41 14.16 18.30
N TYR A 190 -2.63 13.96 16.99
CA TYR A 190 -1.55 13.77 16.03
C TYR A 190 -0.57 14.94 16.09
N ILE A 191 -1.08 16.18 16.03
CA ILE A 191 -0.28 17.40 16.02
C ILE A 191 0.55 17.51 17.29
N SER A 192 -0.09 17.39 18.46
CA SER A 192 0.57 17.47 19.76
C SER A 192 1.67 16.40 19.92
N ASN A 193 1.45 15.21 19.40
CA ASN A 193 2.45 14.14 19.45
C ASN A 193 3.58 14.40 18.45
N PHE A 194 3.28 14.88 17.24
CA PHE A 194 4.29 15.23 16.25
C PHE A 194 5.20 16.39 16.73
N GLU A 195 4.66 17.37 17.43
CA GLU A 195 5.44 18.47 18.03
C GLU A 195 6.47 18.00 19.05
N LYS A 196 6.21 16.87 19.73
CA LYS A 196 7.12 16.28 20.74
C LYS A 196 8.25 15.47 20.15
N LEU A 197 8.19 15.04 18.87
CA LEU A 197 9.29 14.37 18.19
C LEU A 197 10.51 15.30 18.10
#